data_25b02c3287d9c4ac189d4b69b5fc5656
#
_entry.id   25b02c3287d9c4ac189d4b69b5fc5656
#
_cell.length_a   1.000
_cell.length_b   1.000
_cell.length_c   1.000
_cell.angle_alpha   90.00
_cell.angle_beta   90.00
_cell.angle_gamma   90.00
#
_symmetry.space_group_name_H-M   'P 1'
#
loop_
_entity.id
_entity.type
_entity.pdbx_description
1 polymer ?
#
loop_
_entity_poly.entity_id
_entity_poly.type
_entity_poly.pdbx_seq_one_letter_code
_entity_poly.pdbx_strand_id
1 'polypeptide(L)'
;KELSSKRKNCSEEFCRRVKQELAFLNMPGIEFVVELERVPLYSMGCDRMQFLVSANRGEPAKPMSKIASGGELSRIMLGVKTVLSGSNLGKTMIFDEIDTGISGSAAQKVGLKLKEAAANRQVLCVTHSAQIAALGNHHFLIKKEVREGRTFTGVYPLDFEGRKRELARMISGVKVTDLTLKSAEEMLALAGFSNESS
;
A
#
# COMPACT_ATOMS: atom_id res chain seq x y z
N LYS A 1 12.30 21.85 26.85
CA LYS A 1 13.19 20.67 27.05
C LYS A 1 12.42 19.37 27.17
N GLU A 2 11.40 19.30 28.03
CA GLU A 2 10.60 18.09 28.25
C GLU A 2 9.93 17.57 26.96
N LEU A 3 9.28 18.47 26.19
CA LEU A 3 8.65 18.12 24.93
C LEU A 3 9.65 17.56 23.91
N SER A 4 10.83 18.17 23.79
CA SER A 4 11.88 17.69 22.89
C SER A 4 12.38 16.29 23.27
N SER A 5 12.53 16.02 24.58
CA SER A 5 12.91 14.70 25.07
C SER A 5 11.84 13.64 24.74
N LYS A 6 10.55 13.95 24.98
CA LYS A 6 9.44 13.07 24.62
C LYS A 6 9.40 12.79 23.11
N ARG A 7 9.60 13.82 22.27
CA ARG A 7 9.66 13.67 20.80
C ARG A 7 10.79 12.75 20.39
N LYS A 8 11.98 12.91 20.97
CA LYS A 8 13.13 12.05 20.68
C LYS A 8 12.82 10.59 20.98
N ASN A 9 12.35 10.29 22.19
CA ASN A 9 12.01 8.92 22.58
C ASN A 9 10.93 8.31 21.70
N CYS A 10 9.85 9.06 21.40
CA CYS A 10 8.80 8.63 20.49
C CYS A 10 9.32 8.39 19.07
N SER A 11 10.25 9.23 18.58
CA SER A 11 10.80 9.07 17.23
C SER A 11 11.64 7.81 17.08
N GLU A 12 12.41 7.44 18.09
CA GLU A 12 13.21 6.21 18.09
C GLU A 12 12.32 4.96 18.00
N GLU A 13 11.28 4.88 18.84
CA GLU A 13 10.31 3.77 18.81
C GLU A 13 9.51 3.75 17.50
N PHE A 14 9.09 4.91 17.02
CA PHE A 14 8.39 5.05 15.75
C PHE A 14 9.25 4.55 14.57
N CYS A 15 10.51 4.97 14.48
CA CYS A 15 11.45 4.51 13.46
C CYS A 15 11.63 2.98 13.51
N ARG A 16 11.78 2.42 14.71
CA ARG A 16 11.93 0.98 14.90
C ARG A 16 10.71 0.22 14.34
N ARG A 17 9.50 0.66 14.68
CA ARG A 17 8.25 0.05 14.19
C ARG A 17 8.08 0.21 12.68
N VAL A 18 8.34 1.39 12.12
CA VAL A 18 8.27 1.62 10.67
C VAL A 18 9.26 0.71 9.93
N LYS A 19 10.50 0.57 10.41
CA LYS A 19 11.49 -0.34 9.81
C LYS A 19 11.01 -1.80 9.81
N GLN A 20 10.32 -2.24 10.86
CA GLN A 20 9.73 -3.59 10.91
C GLN A 20 8.64 -3.77 9.83
N GLU A 21 7.76 -2.79 9.67
CA GLU A 21 6.73 -2.82 8.62
C GLU A 21 7.35 -2.82 7.22
N LEU A 22 8.37 -2.00 6.98
CA LEU A 22 9.08 -1.95 5.70
C LEU A 22 9.81 -3.27 5.39
N ALA A 23 10.40 -3.91 6.38
CA ALA A 23 11.00 -5.23 6.21
C ALA A 23 9.95 -6.29 5.81
N PHE A 24 8.76 -6.27 6.43
CA PHE A 24 7.64 -7.11 6.04
C PHE A 24 7.21 -6.85 4.58
N LEU A 25 7.16 -5.60 4.16
CA LEU A 25 6.82 -5.16 2.80
C LEU A 25 7.93 -5.43 1.76
N ASN A 26 8.90 -6.29 2.11
CA ASN A 26 10.03 -6.67 1.26
C ASN A 26 11.00 -5.53 0.94
N MET A 27 11.17 -4.60 1.88
CA MET A 27 12.07 -3.45 1.80
C MET A 27 13.08 -3.43 2.98
N PRO A 28 13.83 -4.53 3.23
CA PRO A 28 14.66 -4.67 4.45
C PRO A 28 15.90 -3.76 4.45
N GLY A 29 16.28 -3.22 3.29
CA GLY A 29 17.43 -2.31 3.12
C GLY A 29 17.12 -0.86 3.40
N ILE A 30 15.85 -0.50 3.55
CA ILE A 30 15.46 0.90 3.74
C ILE A 30 15.82 1.37 5.15
N GLU A 31 16.55 2.49 5.19
CA GLU A 31 16.76 3.26 6.39
C GLU A 31 15.69 4.34 6.51
N PHE A 32 14.95 4.32 7.62
CA PHE A 32 13.95 5.33 7.95
C PHE A 32 14.36 6.07 9.22
N VAL A 33 14.48 7.39 9.15
CA VAL A 33 14.99 8.24 10.24
C VAL A 33 14.05 9.43 10.44
N VAL A 34 13.82 9.78 11.71
CA VAL A 34 13.20 11.06 12.08
C VAL A 34 14.31 12.01 12.50
N GLU A 35 14.55 13.01 11.69
CA GLU A 35 15.47 14.10 12.04
C GLU A 35 14.73 15.14 12.89
N LEU A 36 15.36 15.56 13.99
CA LEU A 36 14.87 16.60 14.88
C LEU A 36 15.87 17.75 14.87
N GLU A 37 15.55 18.81 14.14
CA GLU A 37 16.33 20.03 14.08
C GLU A 37 15.86 21.02 15.15
N ARG A 38 16.80 21.61 15.90
CA ARG A 38 16.46 22.66 16.84
C ARG A 38 16.28 24.00 16.15
N VAL A 39 15.11 24.60 16.36
CA VAL A 39 14.73 25.88 15.75
C VAL A 39 14.29 26.88 16.84
N PRO A 40 14.22 28.19 16.54
CA PRO A 40 13.62 29.18 17.43
C PRO A 40 12.21 28.75 17.86
N LEU A 41 11.83 29.17 19.08
CA LEU A 41 10.52 28.84 19.65
C LEU A 41 9.37 29.35 18.77
N TYR A 42 8.44 28.45 18.43
CA TYR A 42 7.25 28.75 17.68
C TYR A 42 6.04 28.00 18.29
N SER A 43 4.84 28.10 17.69
CA SER A 43 3.58 27.53 18.23
C SER A 43 3.64 26.02 18.55
N MET A 44 4.50 25.25 17.86
CA MET A 44 4.67 23.80 18.08
C MET A 44 5.91 23.48 18.93
N GLY A 45 6.60 24.45 19.51
CA GLY A 45 7.80 24.25 20.34
C GLY A 45 9.09 24.68 19.66
N CYS A 46 10.21 24.00 19.94
CA CYS A 46 11.56 24.36 19.45
C CYS A 46 12.13 23.29 18.50
N ASP A 47 11.34 22.33 18.06
CA ASP A 47 11.84 21.24 17.24
C ASP A 47 11.08 21.23 15.91
N ARG A 48 11.83 21.24 14.79
CA ARG A 48 11.34 20.91 13.46
C ARG A 48 11.61 19.43 13.22
N MET A 49 10.61 18.71 12.72
CA MET A 49 10.72 17.28 12.47
C MET A 49 10.65 17.00 10.97
N GLN A 50 11.54 16.14 10.49
CA GLN A 50 11.56 15.69 9.09
C GLN A 50 11.77 14.18 9.02
N PHE A 51 11.02 13.54 8.13
CA PHE A 51 11.23 12.13 7.79
C PHE A 51 12.27 12.03 6.68
N LEU A 52 13.33 11.29 6.96
CA LEU A 52 14.40 10.99 6.01
C LEU A 52 14.37 9.51 5.70
N VAL A 53 14.64 9.17 4.45
CA VAL A 53 14.68 7.80 3.94
C VAL A 53 15.90 7.60 3.07
N SER A 54 16.58 6.46 3.24
CA SER A 54 17.55 5.94 2.29
C SER A 54 17.05 4.63 1.70
N ALA A 55 17.03 4.52 0.38
CA ALA A 55 16.61 3.31 -0.33
C ALA A 55 17.60 2.15 -0.15
N ASN A 56 18.89 2.46 -0.01
CA ASN A 56 19.97 1.49 0.09
C ASN A 56 20.84 1.73 1.31
N ARG A 57 21.35 0.66 1.89
CA ARG A 57 22.30 0.75 3.00
C ARG A 57 23.58 1.47 2.55
N GLY A 58 24.00 2.45 3.34
CA GLY A 58 25.21 3.23 3.09
C GLY A 58 24.99 4.46 2.21
N GLU A 59 23.81 4.67 1.66
CA GLU A 59 23.44 5.92 1.01
C GLU A 59 22.97 6.96 2.05
N PRO A 60 23.22 8.26 1.82
CA PRO A 60 22.72 9.29 2.69
C PRO A 60 21.19 9.34 2.66
N ALA A 61 20.57 9.37 3.84
CA ALA A 61 19.13 9.53 3.95
C ALA A 61 18.70 10.91 3.42
N LYS A 62 17.64 10.93 2.61
CA LYS A 62 17.10 12.14 1.98
C LYS A 62 15.66 12.38 2.46
N PRO A 63 15.17 13.62 2.43
CA PRO A 63 13.76 13.89 2.68
C PRO A 63 12.83 12.97 1.89
N MET A 64 11.83 12.42 2.55
CA MET A 64 10.86 11.47 1.93
C MET A 64 10.19 12.07 0.68
N SER A 65 10.02 13.40 0.62
CA SER A 65 9.52 14.13 -0.55
C SER A 65 10.43 14.06 -1.79
N LYS A 66 11.68 13.58 -1.64
CA LYS A 66 12.65 13.43 -2.74
C LYS A 66 12.78 12.00 -3.23
N ILE A 67 11.93 11.09 -2.78
CA ILE A 67 11.88 9.72 -3.30
C ILE A 67 11.32 9.77 -4.72
N ALA A 68 12.07 9.21 -5.68
CA ALA A 68 11.71 9.28 -7.10
C ALA A 68 10.69 8.21 -7.53
N SER A 69 10.61 7.07 -6.81
CA SER A 69 9.71 5.96 -7.15
C SER A 69 8.37 6.09 -6.44
N GLY A 70 7.29 6.25 -7.22
CA GLY A 70 5.91 6.30 -6.70
C GLY A 70 5.54 5.03 -5.92
N GLY A 71 5.89 3.85 -6.43
CA GLY A 71 5.62 2.58 -5.77
C GLY A 71 6.37 2.41 -4.45
N GLU A 72 7.64 2.82 -4.38
CA GLU A 72 8.40 2.81 -3.11
C GLU A 72 7.78 3.76 -2.10
N LEU A 73 7.47 4.98 -2.52
CA LEU A 73 6.84 5.99 -1.65
C LEU A 73 5.50 5.48 -1.11
N SER A 74 4.65 4.89 -1.96
CA SER A 74 3.35 4.33 -1.57
C SER A 74 3.51 3.22 -0.53
N ARG A 75 4.49 2.32 -0.69
CA ARG A 75 4.78 1.26 0.30
C ARG A 75 5.35 1.81 1.61
N ILE A 76 6.24 2.81 1.55
CA ILE A 76 6.74 3.49 2.76
C ILE A 76 5.58 4.16 3.49
N MET A 77 4.70 4.85 2.76
CA MET A 77 3.52 5.48 3.35
C MET A 77 2.55 4.45 3.95
N LEU A 78 2.38 3.28 3.35
CA LEU A 78 1.60 2.19 3.94
C LEU A 78 2.21 1.77 5.29
N GLY A 79 3.53 1.52 5.37
CA GLY A 79 4.21 1.17 6.62
C GLY A 79 4.07 2.25 7.70
N VAL A 80 4.29 3.51 7.34
CA VAL A 80 4.10 4.66 8.24
C VAL A 80 2.65 4.74 8.75
N LYS A 81 1.66 4.62 7.85
CA LYS A 81 0.23 4.69 8.20
C LYS A 81 -0.22 3.50 9.03
N THR A 82 0.34 2.31 8.83
CA THR A 82 0.09 1.13 9.66
C THR A 82 0.54 1.38 11.10
N VAL A 83 1.74 1.91 11.31
CA VAL A 83 2.25 2.25 12.65
C VAL A 83 1.40 3.33 13.33
N LEU A 84 0.86 4.27 12.59
CA LEU A 84 0.00 5.36 13.09
C LEU A 84 -1.48 4.99 13.22
N SER A 85 -1.87 3.75 12.91
CA SER A 85 -3.28 3.36 12.76
C SER A 85 -4.15 3.52 14.01
N GLY A 86 -3.55 3.56 15.21
CA GLY A 86 -4.28 3.79 16.46
C GLY A 86 -4.88 5.20 16.64
N SER A 87 -4.43 6.20 15.85
CA SER A 87 -4.77 7.62 16.06
C SER A 87 -5.72 8.22 15.00
N ASN A 88 -6.08 7.49 13.94
CA ASN A 88 -6.79 8.03 12.77
C ASN A 88 -7.94 7.14 12.31
N LEU A 89 -8.87 6.78 13.20
CA LEU A 89 -10.10 6.09 12.85
C LEU A 89 -10.96 6.95 11.90
N GLY A 90 -11.52 6.33 10.85
CA GLY A 90 -12.51 6.96 9.98
C GLY A 90 -12.00 7.73 8.76
N LYS A 91 -10.69 7.72 8.45
CA LYS A 91 -10.17 8.33 7.22
C LYS A 91 -10.00 7.30 6.10
N THR A 92 -10.43 7.65 4.88
CA THR A 92 -10.15 6.87 3.68
C THR A 92 -8.67 7.00 3.31
N MET A 93 -8.05 5.87 2.98
CA MET A 93 -6.71 5.84 2.39
C MET A 93 -6.82 5.45 0.93
N ILE A 94 -6.06 6.13 0.08
CA ILE A 94 -5.99 5.84 -1.36
C ILE A 94 -4.53 5.52 -1.68
N PHE A 95 -4.29 4.35 -2.28
CA PHE A 95 -2.98 3.91 -2.75
C PHE A 95 -3.03 3.71 -4.26
N ASP A 96 -2.14 4.40 -4.94
CA ASP A 96 -1.89 4.25 -6.37
C ASP A 96 -0.46 3.78 -6.59
N GLU A 97 -0.23 2.97 -7.63
CA GLU A 97 1.08 2.41 -8.01
C GLU A 97 1.80 1.62 -6.91
N ILE A 98 1.11 1.14 -5.88
CA ILE A 98 1.73 0.48 -4.71
C ILE A 98 2.44 -0.84 -5.09
N ASP A 99 2.03 -1.46 -6.18
CA ASP A 99 2.57 -2.70 -6.75
C ASP A 99 3.65 -2.48 -7.83
N THR A 100 4.00 -1.23 -8.13
CA THR A 100 5.08 -0.92 -9.08
C THR A 100 6.41 -1.45 -8.58
N GLY A 101 7.08 -2.24 -9.45
CA GLY A 101 8.39 -2.84 -9.17
C GLY A 101 8.38 -4.05 -8.24
N ILE A 102 7.19 -4.61 -7.93
CA ILE A 102 7.08 -5.85 -7.14
C ILE A 102 6.16 -6.86 -7.82
N SER A 103 6.32 -8.14 -7.46
CA SER A 103 5.49 -9.24 -7.95
C SER A 103 5.47 -10.40 -6.96
N GLY A 104 4.67 -11.43 -7.22
CA GLY A 104 4.64 -12.66 -6.45
C GLY A 104 4.42 -12.44 -4.96
N SER A 105 5.30 -13.01 -4.13
CA SER A 105 5.18 -12.95 -2.66
C SER A 105 5.28 -11.54 -2.08
N ALA A 106 6.02 -10.63 -2.72
CA ALA A 106 6.10 -9.24 -2.29
C ALA A 106 4.76 -8.52 -2.48
N ALA A 107 4.10 -8.70 -3.63
CA ALA A 107 2.77 -8.15 -3.87
C ALA A 107 1.72 -8.73 -2.90
N GLN A 108 1.80 -10.05 -2.60
CA GLN A 108 0.93 -10.68 -1.61
C GLN A 108 1.08 -10.04 -0.21
N LYS A 109 2.32 -9.80 0.24
CA LYS A 109 2.58 -9.13 1.53
C LYS A 109 1.98 -7.71 1.58
N VAL A 110 2.10 -6.96 0.48
CA VAL A 110 1.47 -5.63 0.36
C VAL A 110 -0.05 -5.76 0.46
N GLY A 111 -0.67 -6.70 -0.26
CA GLY A 111 -2.10 -6.95 -0.19
C GLY A 111 -2.59 -7.31 1.22
N LEU A 112 -1.85 -8.15 1.96
CA LEU A 112 -2.16 -8.49 3.35
C LEU A 112 -2.11 -7.25 4.26
N LYS A 113 -1.13 -6.36 4.08
CA LYS A 113 -1.05 -5.10 4.84
C LYS A 113 -2.17 -4.12 4.48
N LEU A 114 -2.59 -4.06 3.24
CA LEU A 114 -3.76 -3.27 2.83
C LEU A 114 -5.04 -3.82 3.48
N LYS A 115 -5.21 -5.14 3.51
CA LYS A 115 -6.36 -5.81 4.17
C LYS A 115 -6.36 -5.53 5.68
N GLU A 116 -5.20 -5.61 6.35
CA GLU A 116 -5.03 -5.24 7.76
C GLU A 116 -5.40 -3.77 7.99
N ALA A 117 -4.91 -2.86 7.16
CA ALA A 117 -5.22 -1.44 7.23
C ALA A 117 -6.72 -1.17 7.01
N ALA A 118 -7.40 -1.97 6.21
CA ALA A 118 -8.82 -1.85 5.90
C ALA A 118 -9.75 -2.33 7.02
N ALA A 119 -9.25 -3.02 8.05
CA ALA A 119 -10.08 -3.55 9.14
C ALA A 119 -10.90 -2.49 9.88
N ASN A 120 -10.37 -1.25 9.99
CA ASN A 120 -11.01 -0.16 10.73
C ASN A 120 -11.22 1.11 9.90
N ARG A 121 -11.05 1.04 8.58
CA ARG A 121 -11.17 2.19 7.68
C ARG A 121 -11.40 1.77 6.24
N GLN A 122 -11.79 2.70 5.40
CA GLN A 122 -11.84 2.48 3.96
C GLN A 122 -10.44 2.58 3.35
N VAL A 123 -10.07 1.57 2.54
CA VAL A 123 -8.85 1.58 1.74
C VAL A 123 -9.24 1.40 0.27
N LEU A 124 -8.82 2.33 -0.57
CA LEU A 124 -8.93 2.24 -2.03
C LEU A 124 -7.53 1.96 -2.58
N CYS A 125 -7.40 0.94 -3.41
CA CYS A 125 -6.13 0.59 -4.04
C CYS A 125 -6.32 0.43 -5.54
N VAL A 126 -5.52 1.16 -6.32
CA VAL A 126 -5.39 0.94 -7.76
C VAL A 126 -4.23 -0.03 -7.96
N THR A 127 -4.49 -1.16 -8.60
CA THR A 127 -3.49 -2.24 -8.75
C THR A 127 -3.65 -2.97 -10.07
N HIS A 128 -2.55 -3.46 -10.60
CA HIS A 128 -2.51 -4.41 -11.72
C HIS A 128 -2.04 -5.82 -11.26
N SER A 129 -1.84 -6.01 -9.95
CA SER A 129 -1.42 -7.28 -9.34
C SER A 129 -2.62 -8.13 -8.92
N ALA A 130 -2.76 -9.32 -9.48
CA ALA A 130 -3.79 -10.28 -9.08
C ALA A 130 -3.69 -10.65 -7.59
N GLN A 131 -2.47 -10.71 -7.03
CA GLN A 131 -2.21 -11.02 -5.63
C GLN A 131 -2.81 -9.97 -4.68
N ILE A 132 -2.79 -8.69 -5.07
CA ILE A 132 -3.39 -7.61 -4.29
C ILE A 132 -4.90 -7.57 -4.52
N ALA A 133 -5.35 -7.64 -5.78
CA ALA A 133 -6.76 -7.56 -6.14
C ALA A 133 -7.61 -8.68 -5.51
N ALA A 134 -7.05 -9.91 -5.41
CA ALA A 134 -7.72 -11.04 -4.77
C ALA A 134 -8.07 -10.79 -3.29
N LEU A 135 -7.28 -9.98 -2.58
CA LEU A 135 -7.45 -9.69 -1.15
C LEU A 135 -8.45 -8.55 -0.85
N GLY A 136 -8.88 -7.82 -1.88
CA GLY A 136 -9.87 -6.73 -1.74
C GLY A 136 -11.27 -7.27 -1.38
N ASN A 137 -12.00 -6.59 -0.49
CA ASN A 137 -13.38 -6.92 -0.16
C ASN A 137 -14.32 -6.66 -1.35
N HIS A 138 -14.08 -5.56 -2.05
CA HIS A 138 -14.80 -5.17 -3.26
C HIS A 138 -13.81 -4.99 -4.40
N HIS A 139 -14.22 -5.39 -5.61
CA HIS A 139 -13.39 -5.26 -6.80
C HIS A 139 -14.15 -4.48 -7.87
N PHE A 140 -13.53 -3.43 -8.37
CA PHE A 140 -14.04 -2.62 -9.46
C PHE A 140 -13.13 -2.74 -10.68
N LEU A 141 -13.69 -3.07 -11.82
CA LEU A 141 -12.97 -3.09 -13.10
C LEU A 141 -13.02 -1.70 -13.74
N ILE A 142 -11.85 -1.14 -14.02
CA ILE A 142 -11.72 0.09 -14.80
C ILE A 142 -11.50 -0.29 -16.26
N LYS A 143 -12.41 0.13 -17.15
CA LYS A 143 -12.36 -0.18 -18.58
C LYS A 143 -12.48 1.08 -19.40
N LYS A 144 -11.58 1.23 -20.38
CA LYS A 144 -11.66 2.28 -21.39
C LYS A 144 -12.45 1.74 -22.60
N GLU A 145 -13.47 2.47 -23.00
CA GLU A 145 -14.31 2.15 -24.15
C GLU A 145 -14.31 3.32 -25.13
N VAL A 146 -14.21 3.03 -26.41
CA VAL A 146 -14.34 4.05 -27.47
C VAL A 146 -15.77 4.01 -27.99
N ARG A 147 -16.50 5.13 -27.84
CA ARG A 147 -17.85 5.32 -28.39
C ARG A 147 -17.84 6.60 -29.19
N GLU A 148 -18.32 6.52 -30.46
CA GLU A 148 -18.39 7.68 -31.37
C GLU A 148 -17.08 8.47 -31.49
N GLY A 149 -15.93 7.75 -31.55
CA GLY A 149 -14.61 8.38 -31.67
C GLY A 149 -14.07 9.03 -30.39
N ARG A 150 -14.79 8.92 -29.25
CA ARG A 150 -14.36 9.42 -27.93
C ARG A 150 -14.08 8.28 -26.97
N THR A 151 -13.06 8.45 -26.13
CA THR A 151 -12.71 7.49 -25.10
C THR A 151 -13.46 7.81 -23.80
N PHE A 152 -14.20 6.83 -23.29
CA PHE A 152 -14.85 6.89 -21.99
C PHE A 152 -14.20 5.90 -21.04
N THR A 153 -14.08 6.27 -19.76
CA THR A 153 -13.63 5.37 -18.70
C THR A 153 -14.84 4.96 -17.87
N GLY A 154 -15.15 3.65 -17.87
CA GLY A 154 -16.19 3.08 -17.05
C GLY A 154 -15.59 2.40 -15.82
N VAL A 155 -16.34 2.40 -14.70
CA VAL A 155 -16.01 1.69 -13.45
C VAL A 155 -17.15 0.73 -13.16
N TYR A 156 -16.85 -0.57 -13.11
CA TYR A 156 -17.83 -1.63 -12.99
C TYR A 156 -17.56 -2.47 -11.75
N PRO A 157 -18.52 -2.60 -10.81
CA PRO A 157 -18.39 -3.54 -9.70
C PRO A 157 -18.40 -4.97 -10.25
N LEU A 158 -17.57 -5.83 -9.68
CA LEU A 158 -17.49 -7.23 -10.05
C LEU A 158 -18.08 -8.12 -8.95
N ASP A 159 -18.97 -9.04 -9.35
CA ASP A 159 -19.39 -10.18 -8.56
C ASP A 159 -18.27 -11.24 -8.46
N PHE A 160 -18.52 -12.34 -7.78
CA PHE A 160 -17.53 -13.40 -7.60
C PHE A 160 -17.00 -13.94 -8.94
N GLU A 161 -17.88 -14.26 -9.90
CA GLU A 161 -17.49 -14.76 -11.20
C GLU A 161 -16.76 -13.71 -12.04
N GLY A 162 -17.16 -12.46 -11.96
CA GLY A 162 -16.45 -11.33 -12.58
C GLY A 162 -15.04 -11.17 -12.00
N ARG A 163 -14.90 -11.24 -10.69
CA ARG A 163 -13.59 -11.20 -9.99
C ARG A 163 -12.70 -12.35 -10.43
N LYS A 164 -13.21 -13.58 -10.46
CA LYS A 164 -12.47 -14.77 -10.91
C LYS A 164 -11.94 -14.58 -12.33
N ARG A 165 -12.79 -14.12 -13.26
CA ARG A 165 -12.39 -13.87 -14.65
C ARG A 165 -11.34 -12.78 -14.77
N GLU A 166 -11.51 -11.68 -14.05
CA GLU A 166 -10.54 -10.56 -14.08
C GLU A 166 -9.20 -10.96 -13.47
N LEU A 167 -9.19 -11.65 -12.34
CA LEU A 167 -7.95 -12.19 -11.76
C LEU A 167 -7.25 -13.18 -12.73
N ALA A 168 -8.00 -14.07 -13.38
CA ALA A 168 -7.45 -14.97 -14.38
C ALA A 168 -6.83 -14.20 -15.56
N ARG A 169 -7.48 -13.11 -16.02
CA ARG A 169 -6.94 -12.20 -17.04
C ARG A 169 -5.65 -11.51 -16.56
N MET A 170 -5.61 -11.04 -15.33
CA MET A 170 -4.42 -10.41 -14.73
C MET A 170 -3.24 -11.39 -14.62
N ILE A 171 -3.50 -12.67 -14.37
CA ILE A 171 -2.48 -13.74 -14.29
C ILE A 171 -1.95 -14.10 -15.69
N SER A 172 -2.86 -14.29 -16.66
CA SER A 172 -2.52 -14.86 -17.97
C SER A 172 -2.25 -13.81 -19.05
N GLY A 173 -2.63 -12.57 -18.84
CA GLY A 173 -2.57 -11.50 -19.84
C GLY A 173 -3.63 -11.66 -20.93
N VAL A 174 -3.24 -12.14 -22.12
CA VAL A 174 -4.13 -12.10 -23.32
C VAL A 174 -5.15 -13.22 -23.36
N LYS A 175 -4.81 -14.43 -22.92
CA LYS A 175 -5.69 -15.62 -23.07
C LYS A 175 -5.98 -16.26 -21.72
N VAL A 176 -7.22 -16.13 -21.27
CA VAL A 176 -7.72 -16.84 -20.10
C VAL A 176 -7.88 -18.32 -20.43
N THR A 177 -7.37 -19.19 -19.56
CA THR A 177 -7.43 -20.67 -19.65
C THR A 177 -8.13 -21.23 -18.42
N ASP A 178 -8.59 -22.49 -18.51
CA ASP A 178 -9.19 -23.18 -17.36
C ASP A 178 -8.23 -23.26 -16.17
N LEU A 179 -6.93 -23.38 -16.43
CA LEU A 179 -5.90 -23.40 -15.39
C LEU A 179 -5.82 -22.04 -14.66
N THR A 180 -5.84 -20.94 -15.40
CA THR A 180 -5.81 -19.60 -14.79
C THR A 180 -7.11 -19.24 -14.08
N LEU A 181 -8.24 -19.75 -14.53
CA LEU A 181 -9.53 -19.64 -13.81
C LEU A 181 -9.50 -20.40 -12.48
N LYS A 182 -8.96 -21.63 -12.45
CA LYS A 182 -8.79 -22.39 -11.21
C LYS A 182 -7.83 -21.70 -10.26
N SER A 183 -6.71 -21.17 -10.75
CA SER A 183 -5.76 -20.40 -9.92
C SER A 183 -6.39 -19.14 -9.33
N ALA A 184 -7.20 -18.43 -10.11
CA ALA A 184 -7.92 -17.24 -9.64
C ALA A 184 -8.96 -17.61 -8.55
N GLU A 185 -9.67 -18.71 -8.72
CA GLU A 185 -10.64 -19.21 -7.75
C GLU A 185 -9.95 -19.62 -6.44
N GLU A 186 -8.81 -20.31 -6.51
CA GLU A 186 -7.98 -20.65 -5.35
C GLU A 186 -7.49 -19.38 -4.62
N MET A 187 -7.04 -18.36 -5.34
CA MET A 187 -6.64 -17.08 -4.74
C MET A 187 -7.79 -16.40 -3.99
N LEU A 188 -9.00 -16.42 -4.53
CA LEU A 188 -10.19 -15.88 -3.87
C LEU A 188 -10.55 -16.70 -2.63
N ALA A 189 -10.52 -18.04 -2.72
CA ALA A 189 -10.78 -18.93 -1.58
C ALA A 189 -9.78 -18.70 -0.43
N LEU A 190 -8.48 -18.61 -0.73
CA LEU A 190 -7.44 -18.28 0.25
C LEU A 190 -7.61 -16.88 0.87
N ALA A 191 -8.21 -15.95 0.15
CA ALA A 191 -8.54 -14.63 0.66
C ALA A 191 -9.83 -14.60 1.53
N GLY A 192 -10.54 -15.74 1.62
CA GLY A 192 -11.77 -15.89 2.40
C GLY A 192 -13.06 -15.55 1.65
N PHE A 193 -13.03 -15.60 0.32
CA PHE A 193 -14.21 -15.39 -0.52
C PHE A 193 -14.65 -16.71 -1.18
N SER A 194 -15.97 -16.99 -1.14
CA SER A 194 -16.58 -18.13 -1.81
C SER A 194 -17.82 -17.68 -2.61
N ASN A 195 -18.27 -18.51 -3.53
CA ASN A 195 -19.45 -18.25 -4.35
C ASN A 195 -20.76 -18.15 -3.54
N GLU A 196 -20.75 -18.62 -2.27
CA GLU A 196 -21.91 -18.60 -1.37
C GLU A 196 -22.07 -17.28 -0.59
N SER A 197 -21.15 -16.32 -0.77
CA SER A 197 -21.08 -15.07 0.03
C SER A 197 -21.52 -13.81 -0.75
N SER A 198 -22.25 -13.96 -1.86
CA SER A 198 -22.68 -12.85 -2.75
C SER A 198 -24.17 -12.58 -2.63
#